data_6da9df1a1f9e5f0c6d3bf1542f06c54f
#
_entry.id   6da9df1a1f9e5f0c6d3bf1542f06c54f
#
_cell.length_a   1.000
_cell.length_b   1.000
_cell.length_c   1.000
_cell.angle_alpha   90.00
_cell.angle_beta   90.00
_cell.angle_gamma   90.00
#
_symmetry.space_group_name_H-M   'P 1'
#
loop_
_entity.id
_entity.type
_entity.pdbx_description
1 polymer ?
#
loop_
_entity_poly.entity_id
_entity_poly.type
_entity_poly.pdbx_seq_one_letter_code
_entity_poly.pdbx_strand_id
1 'polypeptide(L)'
;MPSIVSFDAQLAILRIEGDEDRTTSGRRRRPFSAALSATRDVIVDLSGLRFADSSLMIDLACLAQRLRAQGQMLWLAHPQPNIRMLIETVGLHRLPAVRIDGGQPALT
;
A
#
# COMPACT_ATOMS: atom_id res chain seq x y z
N MET A 1 14.14 -3.89 12.76
CA MET A 1 14.41 -3.61 11.35
C MET A 1 13.90 -2.23 10.99
N PRO A 2 14.73 -1.39 10.43
CA PRO A 2 14.23 -0.08 10.05
C PRO A 2 13.20 -0.22 8.95
N SER A 3 12.26 0.69 8.92
CA SER A 3 11.29 0.74 7.85
C SER A 3 11.69 1.81 6.85
N ILE A 4 11.35 1.58 5.59
CA ILE A 4 11.59 2.53 4.52
C ILE A 4 10.29 2.67 3.75
N VAL A 5 9.84 3.91 3.61
CA VAL A 5 8.67 4.20 2.78
C VAL A 5 9.08 5.28 1.80
N SER A 6 8.91 5.01 0.52
CA SER A 6 9.31 5.94 -0.54
C SER A 6 8.31 5.90 -1.69
N PHE A 7 8.21 7.01 -2.41
CA PHE A 7 7.32 7.07 -3.57
C PHE A 7 8.12 7.50 -4.80
N ASP A 8 8.04 6.68 -5.84
CA ASP A 8 8.64 6.97 -7.14
C ASP A 8 7.57 7.62 -8.02
N ALA A 9 7.73 8.91 -8.27
CA ALA A 9 6.71 9.66 -8.99
C ALA A 9 6.63 9.27 -10.48
N GLN A 10 7.72 8.82 -11.06
CA GLN A 10 7.71 8.46 -12.47
C GLN A 10 6.94 7.16 -12.70
N LEU A 11 7.12 6.20 -11.81
CA LEU A 11 6.48 4.90 -11.93
C LEU A 11 5.18 4.81 -11.15
N ALA A 12 4.87 5.80 -10.31
CA ALA A 12 3.73 5.80 -9.41
C ALA A 12 3.77 4.56 -8.50
N ILE A 13 4.95 4.26 -7.97
CA ILE A 13 5.16 3.12 -7.07
C ILE A 13 5.49 3.61 -5.68
N LEU A 14 4.68 3.19 -4.72
CA LEU A 14 4.90 3.45 -3.31
C LEU A 14 5.52 2.18 -2.72
N ARG A 15 6.78 2.25 -2.28
CA ARG A 15 7.46 1.10 -1.69
C ARG A 15 7.44 1.18 -0.19
N ILE A 16 7.08 0.08 0.44
CA ILE A 16 7.06 -0.03 1.89
C ILE A 16 7.88 -1.26 2.25
N GLU A 17 8.93 -1.06 3.02
CA GLU A 17 9.87 -2.13 3.37
C GLU A 17 10.14 -2.16 4.85
N GLY A 18 10.46 -3.34 5.37
CA GLY A 18 10.82 -3.52 6.76
C GLY A 18 9.61 -3.74 7.64
N ASP A 19 9.62 -3.11 8.81
CA ASP A 19 8.56 -3.27 9.79
C ASP A 19 7.81 -1.95 9.94
N GLU A 20 6.51 -1.98 9.71
CA GLU A 20 5.67 -0.80 9.78
C GLU A 20 4.63 -0.97 10.88
N ASP A 21 4.61 -0.03 11.81
CA ASP A 21 3.65 -0.03 12.90
C ASP A 21 3.26 1.40 13.25
N ARG A 22 2.58 1.55 14.37
CA ARG A 22 2.12 2.85 14.80
C ARG A 22 3.30 3.81 15.05
N THR A 23 4.43 3.31 15.51
CA THR A 23 5.57 4.16 15.83
C THR A 23 6.28 4.67 14.58
N THR A 24 6.09 4.03 13.43
CA THR A 24 6.70 4.48 12.18
C THR A 24 5.74 5.29 11.32
N SER A 25 4.51 5.53 11.80
CA SER A 25 3.48 6.17 10.98
C SER A 25 3.87 7.54 10.46
N GLY A 26 4.66 8.29 11.22
CA GLY A 26 5.12 9.61 10.77
C GLY A 26 5.97 9.56 9.52
N ARG A 27 6.65 8.45 9.27
CA ARG A 27 7.50 8.31 8.09
C ARG A 27 6.71 8.07 6.82
N ARG A 28 5.45 7.69 6.95
CA ARG A 28 4.57 7.44 5.80
C ARG A 28 3.95 8.71 5.24
N ARG A 29 3.93 9.77 6.03
CA ARG A 29 3.16 10.96 5.69
C ARG A 29 3.55 11.56 4.36
N ARG A 30 4.85 11.82 4.17
CA ARG A 30 5.31 12.43 2.92
C ARG A 30 5.15 11.53 1.70
N PRO A 31 5.59 10.27 1.74
CA PRO A 31 5.40 9.39 0.58
C PRO A 31 3.94 9.18 0.23
N PHE A 32 3.06 9.04 1.22
CA PHE A 32 1.63 8.86 0.96
C PHE A 32 1.03 10.12 0.36
N SER A 33 1.43 11.28 0.86
CA SER A 33 0.99 12.55 0.29
C SER A 33 1.47 12.70 -1.14
N ALA A 34 2.71 12.33 -1.41
CA ALA A 34 3.27 12.39 -2.76
C ALA A 34 2.51 11.46 -3.71
N ALA A 35 2.08 10.30 -3.22
CA ALA A 35 1.31 9.37 -4.05
C ALA A 35 0.00 9.98 -4.52
N LEU A 36 -0.58 10.90 -3.77
CA LEU A 36 -1.82 11.57 -4.17
C LEU A 36 -1.61 12.54 -5.33
N SER A 37 -0.38 12.89 -5.64
CA SER A 37 -0.08 13.76 -6.77
C SER A 37 0.07 12.99 -8.07
N ALA A 38 0.03 11.67 -8.02
CA ALA A 38 0.13 10.86 -9.22
C ALA A 38 -1.11 11.08 -10.10
N THR A 39 -0.90 11.02 -11.41
CA THR A 39 -2.00 11.20 -12.36
C THR A 39 -2.49 9.87 -12.90
N ARG A 40 -2.17 8.79 -12.24
CA ARG A 40 -2.58 7.44 -12.62
C ARG A 40 -2.66 6.57 -11.36
N ASP A 41 -3.05 5.32 -11.53
CA ASP A 41 -3.14 4.39 -10.43
C ASP A 41 -1.80 4.27 -9.71
N VAL A 42 -1.87 4.02 -8.41
CA VAL A 42 -0.69 3.88 -7.58
C VAL A 42 -0.50 2.40 -7.25
N ILE A 43 0.72 1.92 -7.44
CA ILE A 43 1.10 0.57 -7.07
C ILE A 43 1.84 0.64 -5.74
N VAL A 44 1.39 -0.13 -4.76
CA VAL A 44 2.09 -0.26 -3.49
C VAL A 44 2.88 -1.55 -3.52
N ASP A 45 4.20 -1.42 -3.57
CA ASP A 45 5.09 -2.57 -3.60
C ASP A 45 5.33 -3.04 -2.17
N LEU A 46 4.77 -4.17 -1.82
CA LEU A 46 4.84 -4.74 -0.47
C LEU A 46 5.84 -5.89 -0.38
N SER A 47 6.63 -6.13 -1.43
CA SER A 47 7.51 -7.28 -1.46
C SER A 47 8.56 -7.24 -0.34
N GLY A 48 8.99 -6.07 0.07
CA GLY A 48 9.97 -5.92 1.15
C GLY A 48 9.37 -5.70 2.53
N LEU A 49 8.05 -5.68 2.65
CA LEU A 49 7.39 -5.46 3.94
C LEU A 49 7.33 -6.76 4.72
N ARG A 50 7.98 -6.80 5.88
CA ARG A 50 8.09 -8.01 6.68
C ARG A 50 7.06 -8.08 7.77
N PHE A 51 6.72 -6.95 8.36
CA PHE A 51 5.75 -6.87 9.44
C PHE A 51 4.95 -5.60 9.30
N ALA A 52 3.67 -5.67 9.64
CA ALA A 52 2.82 -4.49 9.69
C ALA A 52 1.71 -4.73 10.72
N ASP A 53 1.24 -3.62 11.29
CA ASP A 53 0.07 -3.68 12.15
C ASP A 53 -1.10 -2.96 11.46
N SER A 54 -2.21 -2.88 12.17
CA SER A 54 -3.42 -2.30 11.59
C SER A 54 -3.29 -0.82 11.28
N SER A 55 -2.31 -0.11 11.87
CA SER A 55 -2.14 1.32 11.57
C SER A 55 -1.76 1.53 10.11
N LEU A 56 -0.92 0.65 9.55
CA LEU A 56 -0.60 0.73 8.13
C LEU A 56 -1.83 0.46 7.27
N MET A 57 -2.64 -0.52 7.67
CA MET A 57 -3.85 -0.84 6.93
C MET A 57 -4.82 0.34 6.88
N ILE A 58 -4.96 1.05 7.99
CA ILE A 58 -5.81 2.24 8.05
C ILE A 58 -5.29 3.33 7.12
N ASP A 59 -3.98 3.56 7.12
CA ASP A 59 -3.40 4.58 6.25
C ASP A 59 -3.53 4.22 4.78
N LEU A 60 -3.38 2.94 4.43
CA LEU A 60 -3.60 2.50 3.06
C LEU A 60 -5.06 2.65 2.66
N ALA A 61 -5.99 2.37 3.57
CA ALA A 61 -7.41 2.56 3.28
C ALA A 61 -7.73 4.04 3.02
N CYS A 62 -7.17 4.93 3.82
CA CYS A 62 -7.36 6.35 3.62
C CYS A 62 -6.78 6.81 2.29
N LEU A 63 -5.60 6.32 1.94
CA LEU A 63 -4.98 6.63 0.65
C LEU A 63 -5.87 6.16 -0.49
N ALA A 64 -6.38 4.93 -0.39
CA ALA A 64 -7.24 4.37 -1.42
C ALA A 64 -8.50 5.20 -1.63
N GLN A 65 -9.13 5.65 -0.53
CA GLN A 65 -10.32 6.48 -0.63
C GLN A 65 -10.05 7.80 -1.34
N ARG A 66 -8.91 8.40 -1.05
CA ARG A 66 -8.55 9.67 -1.67
C ARG A 66 -8.19 9.48 -3.14
N LEU A 67 -7.52 8.39 -3.48
CA LEU A 67 -7.25 8.07 -4.87
C LEU A 67 -8.54 7.82 -5.64
N ARG A 68 -9.48 7.13 -5.02
CA ARG A 68 -10.76 6.87 -5.64
C ARG A 68 -11.48 8.17 -5.98
N ALA A 69 -11.41 9.15 -5.11
CA ALA A 69 -12.03 10.45 -5.36
C ALA A 69 -11.41 11.15 -6.57
N GLN A 70 -10.19 10.77 -6.93
CA GLN A 70 -9.50 11.28 -8.11
C GLN A 70 -9.67 10.37 -9.34
N GLY A 71 -10.47 9.32 -9.22
CA GLY A 71 -10.66 8.38 -10.32
C GLY A 71 -9.54 7.36 -10.46
N GLN A 72 -8.74 7.17 -9.41
CA GLN A 72 -7.56 6.30 -9.46
C GLN A 72 -7.72 5.12 -8.51
N MET A 73 -6.90 4.11 -8.68
CA MET A 73 -6.93 2.89 -7.89
C MET A 73 -5.62 2.67 -7.18
N LEU A 74 -5.67 1.87 -6.13
CA LEU A 74 -4.52 1.43 -5.35
C LEU A 74 -4.33 -0.07 -5.58
N TRP A 75 -3.14 -0.43 -6.06
CA TRP A 75 -2.79 -1.82 -6.33
C TRP A 75 -1.79 -2.29 -5.27
N LEU A 76 -2.16 -3.32 -4.51
CA LEU A 76 -1.28 -3.90 -3.49
C LEU A 76 -0.51 -5.04 -4.16
N ALA A 77 0.79 -4.84 -4.35
CA ALA A 77 1.60 -5.74 -5.14
C ALA A 77 2.53 -6.58 -4.27
N HIS A 78 2.54 -7.88 -4.51
CA HIS A 78 3.50 -8.83 -3.94
C HIS A 78 3.56 -8.86 -2.41
N PRO A 79 2.43 -8.85 -1.70
CA PRO A 79 2.48 -8.95 -0.24
C PRO A 79 2.99 -10.33 0.17
N GLN A 80 3.84 -10.36 1.19
CA GLN A 80 4.23 -11.63 1.80
C GLN A 80 3.01 -12.28 2.47
N PRO A 81 3.02 -13.59 2.70
CA PRO A 81 1.83 -14.28 3.21
C PRO A 81 1.23 -13.70 4.48
N ASN A 82 2.07 -13.29 5.44
CA ASN A 82 1.57 -12.70 6.68
C ASN A 82 0.93 -11.34 6.44
N ILE A 83 1.46 -10.57 5.50
CA ILE A 83 0.91 -9.27 5.15
C ILE A 83 -0.40 -9.45 4.40
N ARG A 84 -0.43 -10.42 3.48
CA ARG A 84 -1.65 -10.72 2.75
C ARG A 84 -2.77 -11.15 3.71
N MET A 85 -2.42 -11.97 4.70
CA MET A 85 -3.38 -12.39 5.70
C MET A 85 -3.94 -11.19 6.47
N LEU A 86 -3.07 -10.24 6.84
CA LEU A 86 -3.51 -9.04 7.53
C LEU A 86 -4.45 -8.22 6.65
N ILE A 87 -4.09 -8.03 5.38
CA ILE A 87 -4.93 -7.32 4.42
C ILE A 87 -6.32 -7.94 4.35
N GLU A 88 -6.37 -9.27 4.25
CA GLU A 88 -7.64 -9.98 4.14
C GLU A 88 -8.43 -9.94 5.43
N THR A 89 -7.75 -10.04 6.55
CA THR A 89 -8.42 -10.02 7.85
C THR A 89 -9.12 -8.70 8.13
N VAL A 90 -8.46 -7.59 7.79
CA VAL A 90 -9.07 -6.28 8.00
C VAL A 90 -10.00 -5.86 6.85
N GLY A 91 -10.00 -6.59 5.75
CA GLY A 91 -10.88 -6.29 4.62
C GLY A 91 -10.40 -5.20 3.69
N LEU A 92 -9.11 -4.85 3.74
CA LEU A 92 -8.58 -3.79 2.90
C LEU A 92 -8.80 -4.10 1.41
N HIS A 93 -8.65 -5.36 1.02
CA HIS A 93 -8.80 -5.79 -0.38
C HIS A 93 -10.23 -5.66 -0.90
N ARG A 94 -11.20 -5.43 -0.01
CA ARG A 94 -12.61 -5.31 -0.41
C ARG A 94 -13.03 -3.89 -0.69
N LEU A 95 -12.17 -2.92 -0.41
CA LEU A 95 -12.51 -1.53 -0.68
C LEU A 95 -12.59 -1.29 -2.19
N PRO A 96 -13.51 -0.44 -2.65
CA PRO A 96 -13.77 -0.29 -4.09
C PRO A 96 -12.56 0.06 -4.93
N ALA A 97 -11.64 0.86 -4.41
CA ALA A 97 -10.48 1.30 -5.18
C ALA A 97 -9.23 0.47 -4.91
N VAL A 98 -9.36 -0.67 -4.24
CA VAL A 98 -8.19 -1.49 -3.91
C VAL A 98 -8.22 -2.78 -4.69
N ARG A 99 -7.06 -3.16 -5.23
CA ARG A 99 -6.85 -4.45 -5.88
C ARG A 99 -5.59 -5.07 -5.34
N ILE A 100 -5.56 -6.37 -5.24
CA ILE A 100 -4.35 -7.10 -4.89
C ILE A 100 -3.80 -7.71 -6.16
N ASP A 101 -2.50 -7.51 -6.36
CA ASP A 101 -1.83 -8.03 -7.51
C ASP A 101 -0.52 -8.67 -7.07
N GLY A 102 0.09 -9.41 -7.93
CA GLY A 102 1.36 -10.05 -7.62
C GLY A 102 1.11 -11.33 -6.89
N GLY A 103 1.80 -12.33 -7.19
CA GLY A 103 1.54 -13.60 -6.63
C GLY A 103 0.19 -14.13 -7.03
N GLN A 104 -0.50 -13.48 -7.93
CA GLN A 104 -1.75 -13.93 -8.45
C GLN A 104 -1.53 -14.55 -9.79
N PRO A 105 -1.27 -15.79 -9.84
CA PRO A 105 -0.96 -16.42 -11.10
C PRO A 105 -2.10 -16.33 -12.05
N ALA A 106 -3.21 -16.26 -11.52
CA ALA A 106 -4.34 -16.25 -12.36
C ALA A 106 -4.43 -15.09 -13.21
N LEU A 107 -3.67 -14.19 -12.89
CA LEU A 107 -3.74 -13.15 -13.73
C LEU A 107 -3.28 -13.52 -14.96
N THR A 108 -2.93 -14.40 -14.93
CA THR A 108 -2.69 -14.75 -16.05
C THR A 108 -3.13 -15.01 -16.78
#